data_f8ee4311b3a3eb86cf29de2310912eb3
#
_entry.id   f8ee4311b3a3eb86cf29de2310912eb3
#
_cell.length_a   1.000
_cell.length_b   1.000
_cell.length_c   1.000
_cell.angle_alpha   90.00
_cell.angle_beta   90.00
_cell.angle_gamma   90.00
#
_symmetry.space_group_name_H-M   'P 1'
#
loop_
_entity.id
_entity.type
_entity.pdbx_description
1 polymer ?
#
loop_
_entity_poly.entity_id
_entity_poly.type
_entity_poly.pdbx_seq_one_letter_code
_entity_poly.pdbx_strand_id
1 'polypeptide(L)'
;MEANITASKFPAPIYREHVLTHIFADAQRLFLPALLQIEYAHLVMLRTQGIVSHETAAACLHALNTLDLKALSTVAYDGTVEDLFFLVERQLAEIAGDEHAGRLHTARSRND
;
A
#
# COMPACT_ATOMS: atom_id res chain seq x y z
N MET A 1 -25.35 0.19 -25.45
CA MET A 1 -25.17 0.94 -24.85
C MET A 1 -25.36 0.88 -23.45
N GLU A 2 -26.36 0.36 -22.96
CA GLU A 2 -26.51 0.23 -21.60
C GLU A 2 -25.57 -0.76 -21.03
N ALA A 3 -25.06 -1.60 -21.82
CA ALA A 3 -24.07 -2.57 -21.34
C ALA A 3 -22.90 -1.91 -20.64
N ASN A 4 -22.58 -0.69 -21.02
CA ASN A 4 -21.44 -0.03 -20.42
C ASN A 4 -21.69 0.36 -18.98
N ILE A 5 -22.93 0.60 -18.63
CA ILE A 5 -23.25 0.97 -17.28
C ILE A 5 -23.01 -0.19 -16.34
N THR A 6 -23.45 -1.37 -16.74
CA THR A 6 -23.29 -2.55 -15.91
C THR A 6 -21.88 -3.07 -15.92
N ALA A 7 -21.12 -2.74 -16.96
CA ALA A 7 -19.75 -3.19 -17.06
C ALA A 7 -18.78 -2.29 -16.32
N SER A 8 -19.24 -1.23 -15.71
CA SER A 8 -18.37 -0.34 -14.98
C SER A 8 -17.70 -1.06 -13.83
N LYS A 9 -16.39 -0.88 -13.74
CA LYS A 9 -15.60 -1.44 -12.66
C LYS A 9 -15.20 -0.35 -11.70
N PHE A 10 -14.89 -0.74 -10.48
CA PHE A 10 -14.27 0.19 -9.55
C PHE A 10 -12.86 0.53 -10.00
N PRO A 11 -12.48 1.77 -9.94
CA PRO A 11 -13.34 2.92 -9.59
C PRO A 11 -14.07 3.43 -10.82
N ALA A 12 -15.23 4.06 -10.60
CA ALA A 12 -15.94 4.71 -11.69
C ALA A 12 -15.05 5.77 -12.34
N PRO A 13 -15.09 5.93 -13.66
CA PRO A 13 -14.18 6.86 -14.34
C PRO A 13 -14.19 8.27 -13.81
N ILE A 14 -15.36 8.79 -13.48
CA ILE A 14 -15.46 10.17 -12.98
C ILE A 14 -14.85 10.31 -11.59
N TYR A 15 -15.03 9.31 -10.73
CA TYR A 15 -14.46 9.30 -9.42
C TYR A 15 -12.94 9.17 -9.50
N ARG A 16 -12.45 8.32 -10.37
CA ARG A 16 -11.04 8.14 -10.61
C ARG A 16 -10.38 9.44 -11.06
N GLU A 17 -10.97 10.12 -12.03
CA GLU A 17 -10.41 11.33 -12.60
C GLU A 17 -10.43 12.51 -11.64
N HIS A 18 -11.54 12.72 -10.95
CA HIS A 18 -11.75 13.93 -10.17
C HIS A 18 -11.38 13.80 -8.70
N VAL A 19 -11.28 12.58 -8.18
CA VAL A 19 -11.00 12.35 -6.78
C VAL A 19 -9.74 11.52 -6.59
N LEU A 20 -9.76 10.26 -7.03
CA LEU A 20 -8.70 9.33 -6.70
C LEU A 20 -7.35 9.71 -7.29
N THR A 21 -7.32 10.23 -8.51
CA THR A 21 -6.06 10.63 -9.15
C THR A 21 -5.36 11.72 -8.35
N HIS A 22 -6.12 12.71 -7.89
CA HIS A 22 -5.57 13.82 -7.13
C HIS A 22 -5.11 13.39 -5.73
N ILE A 23 -5.91 12.55 -5.06
CA ILE A 23 -5.55 12.03 -3.75
C ILE A 23 -4.28 11.20 -3.83
N PHE A 24 -4.16 10.38 -4.87
CA PHE A 24 -2.98 9.55 -5.06
C PHE A 24 -1.73 10.40 -5.28
N ALA A 25 -1.81 11.41 -6.14
CA ALA A 25 -0.67 12.29 -6.41
C ALA A 25 -0.25 13.07 -5.16
N ASP A 26 -1.21 13.55 -4.38
CA ASP A 26 -0.92 14.25 -3.14
C ASP A 26 -0.26 13.31 -2.13
N ALA A 27 -0.72 12.08 -2.03
CA ALA A 27 -0.13 11.10 -1.13
C ALA A 27 1.32 10.80 -1.51
N GLN A 28 1.61 10.66 -2.81
CA GLN A 28 2.98 10.45 -3.28
C GLN A 28 3.89 11.60 -2.84
N ARG A 29 3.41 12.83 -3.00
CA ARG A 29 4.22 14.01 -2.73
C ARG A 29 4.36 14.29 -1.24
N LEU A 30 3.29 14.10 -0.48
CA LEU A 30 3.24 14.57 0.90
C LEU A 30 3.43 13.47 1.95
N PHE A 31 2.97 12.26 1.65
CA PHE A 31 2.85 11.23 2.68
C PHE A 31 3.74 10.01 2.49
N LEU A 32 4.29 9.79 1.32
CA LEU A 32 5.06 8.56 1.08
C LEU A 32 6.20 8.36 2.08
N PRO A 33 7.06 9.35 2.35
CA PRO A 33 8.14 9.13 3.32
C PRO A 33 7.62 8.79 4.71
N ALA A 34 6.58 9.49 5.16
CA ALA A 34 5.99 9.23 6.48
C ALA A 34 5.33 7.86 6.53
N LEU A 35 4.64 7.48 5.47
CA LEU A 35 4.01 6.17 5.38
C LEU A 35 5.05 5.06 5.57
N LEU A 36 6.18 5.17 4.90
CA LEU A 36 7.22 4.15 5.01
C LEU A 36 7.86 4.15 6.40
N GLN A 37 8.05 5.30 7.01
CA GLN A 37 8.54 5.36 8.39
C GLN A 37 7.57 4.68 9.35
N ILE A 38 6.28 4.86 9.14
CA ILE A 38 5.25 4.18 9.94
C ILE A 38 5.33 2.67 9.75
N GLU A 39 5.53 2.21 8.52
CA GLU A 39 5.66 0.79 8.25
C GLU A 39 6.84 0.17 9.01
N TYR A 40 8.01 0.82 8.98
CA TYR A 40 9.18 0.34 9.72
C TYR A 40 8.92 0.34 11.24
N ALA A 41 8.39 1.43 11.77
CA ALA A 41 8.14 1.54 13.19
C ALA A 41 7.14 0.49 13.66
N HIS A 42 6.08 0.27 12.87
CA HIS A 42 5.07 -0.74 13.19
C HIS A 42 5.67 -2.14 13.18
N LEU A 43 6.52 -2.44 12.20
CA LEU A 43 7.19 -3.73 12.13
C LEU A 43 8.08 -3.98 13.35
N VAL A 44 8.85 -2.97 13.74
CA VAL A 44 9.71 -3.07 14.94
C VAL A 44 8.85 -3.35 16.17
N MET A 45 7.74 -2.66 16.32
CA MET A 45 6.83 -2.88 17.44
C MET A 45 6.27 -4.30 17.43
N LEU A 46 5.78 -4.76 16.30
CA LEU A 46 5.21 -6.11 16.19
C LEU A 46 6.23 -7.18 16.56
N ARG A 47 7.47 -7.02 16.13
CA ARG A 47 8.53 -7.97 16.44
C ARG A 47 8.94 -7.88 17.90
N THR A 48 9.12 -6.68 18.43
CA THR A 48 9.53 -6.46 19.80
C THR A 48 8.50 -7.03 20.78
N GLN A 49 7.23 -6.90 20.47
CA GLN A 49 6.16 -7.42 21.31
C GLN A 49 5.88 -8.91 21.08
N GLY A 50 6.61 -9.54 20.18
CA GLY A 50 6.42 -10.97 19.91
C GLY A 50 5.15 -11.29 19.15
N ILE A 51 4.52 -10.30 18.52
CA ILE A 51 3.27 -10.52 17.79
C ILE A 51 3.53 -11.23 16.47
N VAL A 52 4.65 -10.91 15.82
CA VAL A 52 5.07 -11.62 14.61
C VAL A 52 6.37 -12.38 14.86
N SER A 53 6.59 -13.45 14.12
CA SER A 53 7.80 -14.27 14.25
C SER A 53 9.00 -13.55 13.67
N HIS A 54 10.19 -14.04 14.03
CA HIS A 54 11.44 -13.56 13.45
C HIS A 54 11.43 -13.70 11.91
N GLU A 55 10.92 -14.81 11.43
CA GLU A 55 10.84 -15.09 10.00
C GLU A 55 9.96 -14.06 9.28
N THR A 56 8.76 -13.79 9.82
CA THR A 56 7.86 -12.79 9.24
C THR A 56 8.48 -11.40 9.30
N ALA A 57 9.11 -11.05 10.42
CA ALA A 57 9.76 -9.75 10.55
C ALA A 57 10.89 -9.57 9.54
N ALA A 58 11.70 -10.61 9.35
CA ALA A 58 12.80 -10.56 8.38
C ALA A 58 12.27 -10.41 6.96
N ALA A 59 11.22 -11.15 6.60
CA ALA A 59 10.62 -11.06 5.27
C ALA A 59 10.05 -9.66 5.00
N CYS A 60 9.33 -9.10 5.98
CA CYS A 60 8.77 -7.76 5.84
C CYS A 60 9.84 -6.69 5.79
N LEU A 61 10.88 -6.81 6.59
CA LEU A 61 11.98 -5.84 6.56
C LEU A 61 12.68 -5.87 5.21
N HIS A 62 12.94 -7.06 4.68
CA HIS A 62 13.52 -7.21 3.36
C HIS A 62 12.64 -6.55 2.30
N ALA A 63 11.33 -6.78 2.36
CA ALA A 63 10.39 -6.19 1.42
C ALA A 63 10.40 -4.66 1.50
N LEU A 64 10.35 -4.11 2.71
CA LEU A 64 10.41 -2.65 2.89
C LEU A 64 11.69 -2.06 2.34
N ASN A 65 12.82 -2.74 2.56
CA ASN A 65 14.12 -2.26 2.07
C ASN A 65 14.28 -2.43 0.56
N THR A 66 13.47 -3.28 -0.06
CA THR A 66 13.55 -3.57 -1.49
C THR A 66 12.65 -2.65 -2.32
N LEU A 67 11.67 -1.98 -1.69
CA LEU A 67 10.77 -1.09 -2.42
C LEU A 67 11.55 -0.03 -3.19
N ASP A 68 11.13 0.20 -4.43
CA ASP A 68 11.70 1.25 -5.26
C ASP A 68 10.98 2.56 -4.96
N LEU A 69 11.56 3.35 -4.07
CA LEU A 69 10.96 4.60 -3.62
C LEU A 69 10.80 5.61 -4.74
N LYS A 70 11.75 5.64 -5.66
CA LYS A 70 11.68 6.56 -6.79
C LYS A 70 10.49 6.20 -7.69
N ALA A 71 10.33 4.92 -7.98
CA ALA A 71 9.20 4.46 -8.79
C ALA A 71 7.88 4.74 -8.07
N LEU A 72 7.81 4.49 -6.76
CA LEU A 72 6.59 4.76 -5.99
C LEU A 72 6.24 6.25 -5.97
N SER A 73 7.24 7.13 -5.97
CA SER A 73 7.00 8.56 -5.92
C SER A 73 6.61 9.16 -7.26
N THR A 74 6.80 8.43 -8.36
CA THR A 74 6.58 8.96 -9.70
C THR A 74 5.56 8.19 -10.53
N VAL A 75 5.14 6.99 -10.08
CA VAL A 75 4.20 6.18 -10.86
C VAL A 75 2.85 6.91 -10.99
N ALA A 76 2.27 6.85 -12.18
CA ALA A 76 0.97 7.44 -12.42
C ALA A 76 -0.13 6.54 -11.84
N TYR A 77 -1.19 7.16 -11.35
CA TYR A 77 -2.34 6.40 -10.86
C TYR A 77 -3.02 5.69 -12.03
N ASP A 78 -3.17 4.39 -11.92
CA ASP A 78 -3.74 3.56 -13.00
C ASP A 78 -5.13 3.02 -12.68
N GLY A 79 -5.68 3.33 -11.52
CA GLY A 79 -7.01 2.89 -11.13
C GLY A 79 -7.09 1.47 -10.59
N THR A 80 -5.96 0.76 -10.45
CA THR A 80 -5.99 -0.62 -9.97
C THR A 80 -6.05 -0.75 -8.46
N VAL A 81 -5.77 0.32 -7.75
CA VAL A 81 -5.86 0.37 -6.29
C VAL A 81 -6.62 1.63 -5.89
N GLU A 82 -7.10 1.68 -4.67
CA GLU A 82 -7.85 2.84 -4.20
C GLU A 82 -6.93 4.01 -3.87
N ASP A 83 -5.78 3.73 -3.28
CA ASP A 83 -4.85 4.78 -2.89
C ASP A 83 -3.40 4.26 -2.83
N LEU A 84 -2.49 5.16 -2.48
CA LEU A 84 -1.07 4.84 -2.38
C LEU A 84 -0.78 3.76 -1.34
N PHE A 85 -1.51 3.76 -0.24
CA PHE A 85 -1.33 2.75 0.81
C PHE A 85 -1.53 1.34 0.22
N PHE A 86 -2.60 1.14 -0.55
CA PHE A 86 -2.85 -0.16 -1.16
C PHE A 86 -1.80 -0.54 -2.20
N LEU A 87 -1.24 0.44 -2.91
CA LEU A 87 -0.16 0.17 -3.84
C LEU A 87 1.08 -0.34 -3.11
N VAL A 88 1.44 0.33 -2.02
CA VAL A 88 2.58 -0.10 -1.20
C VAL A 88 2.34 -1.49 -0.64
N GLU A 89 1.14 -1.74 -0.11
CA GLU A 89 0.77 -3.06 0.41
C GLU A 89 0.90 -4.14 -0.66
N ARG A 90 0.43 -3.86 -1.86
CA ARG A 90 0.52 -4.82 -2.97
C ARG A 90 1.98 -5.13 -3.30
N GLN A 91 2.82 -4.12 -3.35
CA GLN A 91 4.24 -4.34 -3.65
C GLN A 91 4.95 -5.10 -2.54
N LEU A 92 4.61 -4.83 -1.30
CA LEU A 92 5.16 -5.59 -0.18
C LEU A 92 4.77 -7.06 -0.28
N ALA A 93 3.52 -7.33 -0.65
CA ALA A 93 3.03 -8.70 -0.81
C ALA A 93 3.74 -9.43 -1.96
N GLU A 94 4.05 -8.73 -3.03
CA GLU A 94 4.77 -9.31 -4.16
C GLU A 94 6.19 -9.74 -3.76
N ILE A 95 6.82 -9.01 -2.85
CA ILE A 95 8.20 -9.31 -2.41
C ILE A 95 8.21 -10.31 -1.26
N ALA A 96 7.40 -10.09 -0.24
CA ALA A 96 7.42 -10.89 0.98
C ALA A 96 6.50 -12.10 0.93
N GLY A 97 5.50 -12.10 0.05
CA GLY A 97 4.42 -13.07 0.05
C GLY A 97 3.23 -12.54 0.83
N ASP A 98 2.03 -12.98 0.43
CA ASP A 98 0.79 -12.46 0.99
C ASP A 98 0.68 -12.71 2.50
N GLU A 99 1.14 -13.86 2.95
CA GLU A 99 1.02 -14.21 4.37
C GLU A 99 1.84 -13.29 5.25
N HIS A 100 3.12 -13.08 4.91
CA HIS A 100 3.98 -12.21 5.70
C HIS A 100 3.52 -10.75 5.63
N ALA A 101 3.22 -10.28 4.43
CA ALA A 101 2.76 -8.90 4.25
C ALA A 101 1.45 -8.64 4.99
N GLY A 102 0.54 -9.61 4.99
CA GLY A 102 -0.71 -9.47 5.73
C GLY A 102 -0.49 -9.34 7.23
N ARG A 103 0.51 -10.02 7.77
CA ARG A 103 0.82 -9.93 9.20
C ARG A 103 1.39 -8.58 9.60
N LEU A 104 2.04 -7.87 8.68
CA LEU A 104 2.52 -6.53 8.94
C LEU A 104 1.37 -5.55 9.23
N HIS A 105 0.18 -5.82 8.70
CA HIS A 105 -0.99 -4.98 8.92
C HIS A 105 -1.68 -5.26 10.26
N THR A 106 -1.21 -6.19 11.06
CA THR A 106 -1.83 -6.56 12.34
C THR A 106 -2.02 -5.33 13.23
N ALA A 107 -3.20 -5.23 13.85
CA ALA A 107 -3.57 -4.17 14.78
C ALA A 107 -3.72 -2.79 14.14
N ARG A 108 -3.90 -2.73 12.84
CA ARG A 108 -4.13 -1.48 12.12
C ARG A 108 -5.42 -1.55 11.34
N SER A 109 -6.09 -0.41 11.18
CA SER A 109 -7.13 -0.28 10.18
C SER A 109 -6.56 0.48 8.99
N ARG A 110 -7.27 0.46 7.87
CA ARG A 110 -6.78 1.17 6.70
C ARG A 110 -6.73 2.69 6.89
N ASN A 111 -7.40 3.20 7.90
CA ASN A 111 -7.44 4.64 8.19
C ASN A 111 -6.34 5.08 9.15
N ASP A 112 -5.58 4.14 9.67
CA ASP A 112 -4.50 4.47 10.62
C ASP A 112 -3.21 4.92 9.89
#